data_c8e404d1b3bff6f24e36b7de9c0be347
#
_entry.id   c8e404d1b3bff6f24e36b7de9c0be347
#
_cell.length_a   1.000
_cell.length_b   1.000
_cell.length_c   1.000
_cell.angle_alpha   90.00
_cell.angle_beta   90.00
_cell.angle_gamma   90.00
#
_symmetry.space_group_name_H-M   'P 1'
#
loop_
_entity.id
_entity.type
_entity.pdbx_description
1 polymer ?
#
loop_
_entity_poly.entity_id
_entity_poly.type
_entity_poly.pdbx_seq_one_letter_code
_entity_poly.pdbx_strand_id
1 'polypeptide(L)'
;MTLFQSELTYPATATACAIVGSVFDVKSRRVPNVVTLPAFLIGLLLHLALGGWRQMLSALAAGAICGLVFLVFYLAGGMGAGDVKLIMAVGCIAGMSHLFYILAWTAIAGGVMAVGLALVRGKLQETLMNVGELFSHHRHNGLQPHPDLNISNARTLRLPYALAIAGGCILTLYFQVA
;
A
#
# COMPACT_ATOMS: atom_id res chain seq x y z
N MET A 1 -26.82 -2.21 16.04
CA MET A 1 -25.73 -2.75 15.22
C MET A 1 -24.54 -2.89 16.15
N THR A 2 -24.11 -4.10 16.44
CA THR A 2 -23.13 -4.37 17.49
C THR A 2 -21.74 -3.84 17.08
N LEU A 3 -20.94 -3.34 18.02
CA LEU A 3 -19.55 -2.85 17.83
C LEU A 3 -18.69 -3.85 17.03
N PHE A 4 -18.94 -5.13 17.20
CA PHE A 4 -18.28 -6.22 16.49
C PHE A 4 -18.53 -6.20 14.96
N GLN A 5 -19.73 -5.79 14.51
CA GLN A 5 -20.03 -5.70 13.07
C GLN A 5 -19.32 -4.52 12.40
N SER A 6 -19.13 -3.40 13.10
CA SER A 6 -18.40 -2.26 12.55
C SER A 6 -16.90 -2.55 12.43
N GLU A 7 -16.33 -3.31 13.37
CA GLU A 7 -14.90 -3.65 13.37
C GLU A 7 -14.49 -4.53 12.16
N LEU A 8 -15.36 -5.43 11.71
CA LEU A 8 -15.13 -6.26 10.52
C LEU A 8 -15.46 -5.55 9.21
N THR A 9 -16.40 -4.61 9.23
CA THR A 9 -16.82 -3.89 8.01
C THR A 9 -15.68 -3.08 7.38
N TYR A 10 -14.89 -2.39 8.20
CA TYR A 10 -13.80 -1.56 7.72
C TYR A 10 -12.69 -2.37 7.02
N PRO A 11 -12.09 -3.39 7.66
CA PRO A 11 -11.03 -4.16 7.02
C PRO A 11 -11.54 -5.02 5.85
N ALA A 12 -12.79 -5.49 5.88
CA ALA A 12 -13.38 -6.20 4.74
C ALA A 12 -13.55 -5.29 3.52
N THR A 13 -14.06 -4.08 3.70
CA THR A 13 -14.21 -3.09 2.63
C THR A 13 -12.84 -2.64 2.11
N ALA A 14 -11.87 -2.42 2.99
CA ALA A 14 -10.49 -2.10 2.62
C ALA A 14 -9.85 -3.22 1.78
N THR A 15 -10.07 -4.47 2.18
CA THR A 15 -9.59 -5.65 1.44
C THR A 15 -10.22 -5.73 0.05
N ALA A 16 -11.54 -5.54 -0.07
CA ALA A 16 -12.22 -5.51 -1.36
C ALA A 16 -11.66 -4.43 -2.28
N CYS A 17 -11.45 -3.22 -1.76
CA CYS A 17 -10.82 -2.12 -2.49
C CYS A 17 -9.40 -2.47 -2.96
N ALA A 18 -8.58 -3.04 -2.08
CA ALA A 18 -7.20 -3.42 -2.39
C ALA A 18 -7.15 -4.52 -3.47
N ILE A 19 -8.06 -5.51 -3.43
CA ILE A 19 -8.18 -6.54 -4.46
C ILE A 19 -8.54 -5.92 -5.80
N VAL A 20 -9.54 -5.04 -5.87
CA VAL A 20 -9.92 -4.33 -7.09
C VAL A 20 -8.75 -3.53 -7.64
N GLY A 21 -8.06 -2.76 -6.79
CA GLY A 21 -6.86 -2.01 -7.18
C GLY A 21 -5.76 -2.90 -7.75
N SER A 22 -5.51 -4.07 -7.12
CA SER A 22 -4.49 -5.02 -7.57
C SER A 22 -4.83 -5.66 -8.92
N VAL A 23 -6.11 -5.93 -9.21
CA VAL A 23 -6.55 -6.42 -10.54
C VAL A 23 -6.25 -5.39 -11.63
N PHE A 24 -6.51 -4.11 -11.38
CA PHE A 24 -6.16 -3.05 -12.33
C PHE A 24 -4.64 -2.91 -12.50
N ASP A 25 -3.87 -2.98 -11.40
CA ASP A 25 -2.42 -2.88 -11.46
C ASP A 25 -1.80 -4.01 -12.29
N VAL A 26 -2.24 -5.25 -12.08
CA VAL A 26 -1.76 -6.41 -12.87
C VAL A 26 -2.12 -6.28 -14.35
N LYS A 27 -3.33 -5.79 -14.68
CA LYS A 27 -3.80 -5.68 -16.07
C LYS A 27 -3.19 -4.50 -16.83
N SER A 28 -3.14 -3.34 -16.19
CA SER A 28 -2.77 -2.07 -16.85
C SER A 28 -1.49 -1.45 -16.31
N ARG A 29 -0.88 -2.05 -15.28
CA ARG A 29 0.29 -1.52 -14.54
C ARG A 29 0.07 -0.09 -14.01
N ARG A 30 -1.20 0.24 -13.76
CA ARG A 30 -1.62 1.54 -13.23
C ARG A 30 -2.92 1.35 -12.46
N VAL A 31 -3.00 1.93 -11.27
CA VAL A 31 -4.25 2.02 -10.53
C VAL A 31 -4.97 3.32 -10.93
N PRO A 32 -6.13 3.24 -11.60
CA PRO A 32 -6.80 4.45 -12.09
C PRO A 32 -7.48 5.23 -10.95
N ASN A 33 -7.56 6.55 -11.11
CA ASN A 33 -8.24 7.41 -10.14
C ASN A 33 -9.74 7.07 -9.98
N VAL A 34 -10.34 6.46 -11.00
CA VAL A 34 -11.75 5.99 -10.98
C VAL A 34 -11.97 4.91 -9.91
N VAL A 35 -10.92 4.22 -9.46
CA VAL A 35 -10.98 3.24 -8.36
C VAL A 35 -10.61 3.90 -7.04
N THR A 36 -9.49 4.62 -7.00
CA THR A 36 -8.94 5.13 -5.74
C THR A 36 -9.75 6.30 -5.15
N LEU A 37 -10.28 7.19 -6.00
CA LEU A 37 -11.04 8.34 -5.52
C LEU A 37 -12.41 7.96 -4.94
N PRO A 38 -13.25 7.14 -5.62
CA PRO A 38 -14.49 6.65 -5.00
C PRO A 38 -14.23 5.82 -3.75
N ALA A 39 -13.19 4.98 -3.73
CA ALA A 39 -12.85 4.18 -2.56
C ALA A 39 -12.48 5.08 -1.35
N PHE A 40 -11.70 6.14 -1.57
CA PHE A 40 -11.38 7.11 -0.53
C PHE A 40 -12.63 7.80 0.02
N LEU A 41 -13.54 8.23 -0.86
CA LEU A 41 -14.81 8.86 -0.47
C LEU A 41 -15.71 7.88 0.28
N ILE A 42 -15.80 6.63 -0.15
CA ILE A 42 -16.54 5.56 0.55
C ILE A 42 -15.98 5.39 1.97
N GLY A 43 -14.64 5.39 2.13
CA GLY A 43 -14.01 5.33 3.45
C GLY A 43 -14.46 6.47 4.38
N LEU A 44 -14.43 7.70 3.90
CA LEU A 44 -14.89 8.86 4.67
C LEU A 44 -16.38 8.76 5.04
N LEU A 45 -17.23 8.39 4.08
CA LEU A 45 -18.68 8.27 4.28
C LEU A 45 -19.03 7.13 5.25
N LEU A 46 -18.34 6.00 5.18
CA LEU A 46 -18.52 4.88 6.11
C LEU A 46 -18.21 5.31 7.54
N HIS A 47 -17.07 5.97 7.76
CA HIS A 47 -16.72 6.45 9.10
C HIS A 47 -17.63 7.57 9.59
N LEU A 48 -18.11 8.44 8.69
CA LEU A 48 -19.09 9.47 9.03
C LEU A 48 -20.43 8.85 9.45
N ALA A 49 -20.92 7.87 8.68
CA ALA A 49 -22.22 7.25 8.90
C ALA A 49 -22.25 6.36 10.15
N LEU A 50 -21.17 5.63 10.43
CA LEU A 50 -21.12 4.66 11.53
C LEU A 50 -20.56 5.24 12.83
N GLY A 51 -19.70 6.25 12.75
CA GLY A 51 -18.98 6.80 13.91
C GLY A 51 -18.97 8.30 14.05
N GLY A 52 -19.66 9.01 13.12
CA GLY A 52 -19.75 10.46 13.13
C GLY A 52 -18.47 11.17 12.67
N TRP A 53 -18.49 12.51 12.77
CA TRP A 53 -17.45 13.37 12.21
C TRP A 53 -16.06 13.14 12.80
N ARG A 54 -15.97 12.76 14.08
CA ARG A 54 -14.68 12.48 14.74
C ARG A 54 -14.00 11.24 14.15
N GLN A 55 -14.77 10.17 13.89
CA GLN A 55 -14.24 8.98 13.24
C GLN A 55 -13.87 9.24 11.77
N MET A 56 -14.65 10.05 11.06
CA MET A 56 -14.31 10.48 9.72
C MET A 56 -12.96 11.24 9.66
N LEU A 57 -12.71 12.17 10.60
CA LEU A 57 -11.42 12.86 10.67
C LEU A 57 -10.28 11.91 11.03
N SER A 58 -10.50 10.95 11.93
CA SER A 58 -9.52 9.91 12.25
C SER A 58 -9.20 9.03 11.04
N ALA A 59 -10.21 8.67 10.24
CA ALA A 59 -10.04 7.92 8.99
C ALA A 59 -9.28 8.72 7.93
N LEU A 60 -9.57 10.00 7.80
CA LEU A 60 -8.81 10.90 6.94
C LEU A 60 -7.33 10.96 7.35
N ALA A 61 -7.06 11.08 8.66
CA ALA A 61 -5.70 11.06 9.18
C ALA A 61 -5.00 9.72 8.91
N ALA A 62 -5.69 8.58 9.06
CA ALA A 62 -5.16 7.27 8.75
C ALA A 62 -4.78 7.14 7.27
N GLY A 63 -5.65 7.58 6.36
CA GLY A 63 -5.35 7.63 4.93
C GLY A 63 -4.15 8.53 4.62
N ALA A 64 -4.08 9.71 5.24
CA ALA A 64 -2.96 10.63 5.07
C ALA A 64 -1.63 10.02 5.55
N ILE A 65 -1.61 9.37 6.71
CA ILE A 65 -0.41 8.70 7.24
C ILE A 65 0.04 7.58 6.30
N CYS A 66 -0.88 6.70 5.84
CA CYS A 66 -0.57 5.67 4.87
C CYS A 66 0.00 6.27 3.58
N GLY A 67 -0.62 7.33 3.08
CA GLY A 67 -0.15 8.03 1.89
C GLY A 67 1.22 8.67 2.07
N LEU A 68 1.49 9.30 3.22
CA LEU A 68 2.79 9.91 3.51
C LEU A 68 3.91 8.86 3.58
N VAL A 69 3.67 7.71 4.24
CA VAL A 69 4.64 6.60 4.28
C VAL A 69 5.00 6.15 2.87
N PHE A 70 3.99 5.92 2.01
CA PHE A 70 4.21 5.45 0.65
C PHE A 70 4.74 6.56 -0.28
N LEU A 71 4.41 7.83 0.01
CA LEU A 71 4.94 8.99 -0.71
C LEU A 71 6.47 9.07 -0.61
N VAL A 72 7.05 8.73 0.54
CA VAL A 72 8.51 8.66 0.70
C VAL A 72 9.12 7.67 -0.31
N PHE A 73 8.55 6.48 -0.46
CA PHE A 73 9.02 5.49 -1.44
C PHE A 73 8.77 5.92 -2.88
N TYR A 74 7.67 6.64 -3.14
CA TYR A 74 7.40 7.22 -4.45
C TYR A 74 8.45 8.29 -4.83
N LEU A 75 8.77 9.21 -3.90
CA LEU A 75 9.78 10.25 -4.12
C LEU A 75 11.17 9.64 -4.30
N ALA A 76 11.47 8.55 -3.61
CA ALA A 76 12.71 7.79 -3.80
C ALA A 76 12.76 7.02 -5.14
N GLY A 77 11.69 7.05 -5.96
CA GLY A 77 11.64 6.36 -7.25
C GLY A 77 11.38 4.86 -7.16
N GLY A 78 10.95 4.35 -5.99
CA GLY A 78 10.74 2.92 -5.74
C GLY A 78 9.36 2.40 -6.12
N MET A 79 8.34 3.26 -6.29
CA MET A 79 6.97 2.82 -6.60
C MET A 79 6.18 3.83 -7.43
N GLY A 80 4.99 3.43 -7.90
CA GLY A 80 4.09 4.25 -8.69
C GLY A 80 3.17 5.16 -7.87
N ALA A 81 2.79 6.32 -8.42
CA ALA A 81 1.81 7.21 -7.78
C ALA A 81 0.43 6.55 -7.58
N GLY A 82 0.10 5.51 -8.37
CA GLY A 82 -1.12 4.72 -8.24
C GLY A 82 -1.19 3.95 -6.92
N ASP A 83 -0.05 3.38 -6.50
CA ASP A 83 0.08 2.60 -5.27
C ASP A 83 -0.09 3.51 -4.04
N VAL A 84 0.48 4.73 -4.09
CA VAL A 84 0.28 5.75 -3.04
C VAL A 84 -1.19 6.09 -2.86
N LYS A 85 -1.92 6.32 -3.97
CA LYS A 85 -3.36 6.62 -3.92
C LYS A 85 -4.17 5.43 -3.41
N LEU A 86 -3.79 4.21 -3.79
CA LEU A 86 -4.46 3.00 -3.35
C LEU A 86 -4.32 2.82 -1.83
N ILE A 87 -3.09 2.92 -1.30
CA ILE A 87 -2.88 2.76 0.15
C ILE A 87 -3.52 3.89 0.96
N MET A 88 -3.60 5.12 0.42
CA MET A 88 -4.37 6.21 1.03
C MET A 88 -5.85 5.85 1.15
N ALA A 89 -6.46 5.33 0.08
CA ALA A 89 -7.86 4.92 0.08
C ALA A 89 -8.10 3.75 1.04
N VAL A 90 -7.24 2.74 1.01
CA VAL A 90 -7.27 1.58 1.91
C VAL A 90 -7.12 2.01 3.36
N GLY A 91 -6.15 2.85 3.68
CA GLY A 91 -5.93 3.37 5.03
C GLY A 91 -7.10 4.21 5.55
N CYS A 92 -7.72 5.01 4.67
CA CYS A 92 -8.92 5.77 4.98
C CYS A 92 -10.12 4.86 5.29
N ILE A 93 -10.34 3.79 4.48
CA ILE A 93 -11.42 2.83 4.71
C ILE A 93 -11.19 2.04 6.01
N ALA A 94 -9.98 1.56 6.24
CA ALA A 94 -9.63 0.75 7.40
C ALA A 94 -9.62 1.54 8.71
N GLY A 95 -9.29 2.83 8.65
CA GLY A 95 -9.21 3.71 9.81
C GLY A 95 -7.96 3.51 10.66
N MET A 96 -7.85 4.31 11.73
CA MET A 96 -6.65 4.37 12.58
C MET A 96 -6.38 3.04 13.33
N SER A 97 -7.41 2.32 13.70
CA SER A 97 -7.31 1.06 14.44
C SER A 97 -6.55 -0.03 13.67
N HIS A 98 -6.68 -0.04 12.35
CA HIS A 98 -6.12 -1.09 11.48
C HIS A 98 -4.86 -0.64 10.72
N LEU A 99 -4.51 0.65 10.80
CA LEU A 99 -3.43 1.28 10.05
C LEU A 99 -2.09 0.54 10.19
N PHE A 100 -1.66 0.30 11.43
CA PHE A 100 -0.37 -0.35 11.69
C PHE A 100 -0.32 -1.78 11.18
N TYR A 101 -1.42 -2.53 11.33
CA TYR A 101 -1.51 -3.90 10.84
C TYR A 101 -1.42 -3.95 9.32
N ILE A 102 -2.15 -3.08 8.62
CA ILE A 102 -2.10 -3.01 7.15
C ILE A 102 -0.71 -2.62 6.67
N LEU A 103 -0.08 -1.61 7.26
CA LEU A 103 1.28 -1.21 6.87
C LEU A 103 2.29 -2.31 7.13
N ALA A 104 2.25 -2.95 8.31
CA ALA A 104 3.17 -4.02 8.67
C ALA A 104 3.02 -5.25 7.75
N TRP A 105 1.79 -5.74 7.58
CA TRP A 105 1.53 -6.88 6.71
C TRP A 105 1.80 -6.58 5.24
N THR A 106 1.54 -5.35 4.78
CA THR A 106 1.89 -4.92 3.42
C THR A 106 3.40 -4.91 3.22
N ALA A 107 4.17 -4.43 4.21
CA ALA A 107 5.64 -4.45 4.14
C ALA A 107 6.18 -5.89 4.10
N ILE A 108 5.65 -6.79 4.93
CA ILE A 108 6.02 -8.21 4.94
C ILE A 108 5.67 -8.87 3.60
N ALA A 109 4.43 -8.70 3.12
CA ALA A 109 3.98 -9.25 1.85
C ALA A 109 4.84 -8.72 0.68
N GLY A 110 5.13 -7.43 0.65
CA GLY A 110 5.99 -6.80 -0.36
C GLY A 110 7.43 -7.35 -0.31
N GLY A 111 7.99 -7.50 0.89
CA GLY A 111 9.32 -8.09 1.08
C GLY A 111 9.40 -9.55 0.62
N VAL A 112 8.41 -10.37 0.99
CA VAL A 112 8.32 -11.78 0.54
C VAL A 112 8.19 -11.85 -0.98
N MET A 113 7.35 -11.01 -1.58
CA MET A 113 7.20 -10.96 -3.04
C MET A 113 8.49 -10.51 -3.73
N ALA A 114 9.20 -9.53 -3.17
CA ALA A 114 10.47 -9.05 -3.72
C ALA A 114 11.53 -10.14 -3.72
N VAL A 115 11.72 -10.82 -2.58
CA VAL A 115 12.66 -11.93 -2.44
C VAL A 115 12.27 -13.09 -3.35
N GLY A 116 10.99 -13.48 -3.36
CA GLY A 116 10.47 -14.53 -4.23
C GLY A 116 10.73 -14.25 -5.71
N LEU A 117 10.48 -13.04 -6.17
CA LEU A 117 10.73 -12.63 -7.55
C LEU A 117 12.23 -12.62 -7.89
N ALA A 118 13.07 -12.16 -6.97
CA ALA A 118 14.53 -12.16 -7.14
C ALA A 118 15.10 -13.59 -7.22
N LEU A 119 14.57 -14.52 -6.41
CA LEU A 119 14.93 -15.94 -6.44
C LEU A 119 14.53 -16.61 -7.76
N VAL A 120 13.27 -16.45 -8.18
CA VAL A 120 12.76 -17.05 -9.44
C VAL A 120 13.54 -16.55 -10.66
N ARG A 121 14.02 -15.31 -10.61
CA ARG A 121 14.82 -14.74 -11.72
C ARG A 121 16.32 -14.95 -11.58
N GLY A 122 16.79 -15.65 -10.55
CA GLY A 122 18.22 -15.88 -10.30
C GLY A 122 19.03 -14.62 -10.02
N LYS A 123 18.37 -13.52 -9.60
CA LYS A 123 18.96 -12.19 -9.42
C LYS A 123 19.05 -11.76 -7.94
N LEU A 124 19.06 -12.72 -7.01
CA LEU A 124 19.03 -12.40 -5.59
C LEU A 124 20.27 -11.57 -5.17
N GLN A 125 21.46 -11.96 -5.60
CA GLN A 125 22.70 -11.25 -5.27
C GLN A 125 22.70 -9.83 -5.86
N GLU A 126 22.30 -9.68 -7.12
CA GLU A 126 22.14 -8.36 -7.78
C GLU A 126 21.15 -7.49 -7.02
N THR A 127 20.01 -8.07 -6.61
CA THR A 127 18.98 -7.34 -5.86
C THR A 127 19.48 -6.88 -4.49
N LEU A 128 20.23 -7.72 -3.77
CA LEU A 128 20.82 -7.34 -2.47
C LEU A 128 21.88 -6.24 -2.61
N MET A 129 22.71 -6.31 -3.64
CA MET A 129 23.69 -5.26 -3.94
C MET A 129 22.99 -3.93 -4.28
N ASN A 130 21.94 -3.97 -5.12
CA ASN A 130 21.14 -2.81 -5.49
C ASN A 130 20.46 -2.16 -4.27
N VAL A 131 19.98 -2.95 -3.30
CA VAL A 131 19.44 -2.42 -2.03
C VAL A 131 20.51 -1.68 -1.24
N GLY A 132 21.72 -2.24 -1.15
CA GLY A 132 22.86 -1.57 -0.49
C GLY A 132 23.24 -0.26 -1.17
N GLU A 133 23.29 -0.25 -2.52
CA GLU A 133 23.57 0.92 -3.32
C GLU A 133 22.48 2.00 -3.16
N LEU A 134 21.21 1.61 -3.19
CA LEU A 134 20.08 2.51 -2.96
C LEU A 134 20.15 3.14 -1.57
N PHE A 135 20.46 2.37 -0.55
CA PHE A 135 20.60 2.88 0.82
C PHE A 135 21.76 3.89 0.92
N SER A 136 22.91 3.58 0.32
CA SER A 136 24.06 4.50 0.27
C SER A 136 23.72 5.78 -0.49
N HIS A 137 23.05 5.67 -1.64
CA HIS A 137 22.62 6.81 -2.45
C HIS A 137 21.70 7.76 -1.65
N HIS A 138 20.68 7.22 -1.00
CA HIS A 138 19.71 8.03 -0.23
C HIS A 138 20.34 8.64 1.02
N ARG A 139 21.36 8.01 1.60
CA ARG A 139 22.12 8.58 2.73
C ARG A 139 22.93 9.83 2.32
N HIS A 140 23.41 9.91 1.08
CA HIS A 140 24.25 11.02 0.59
C HIS A 140 23.45 12.06 -0.17
N ASN A 141 22.44 11.66 -0.94
CA ASN A 141 21.70 12.51 -1.87
C ASN A 141 20.24 12.77 -1.43
N GLY A 142 19.83 12.30 -0.24
CA GLY A 142 18.46 12.45 0.24
C GLY A 142 17.45 11.61 -0.57
N LEU A 143 16.22 12.08 -0.69
CA LEU A 143 15.11 11.38 -1.38
C LEU A 143 15.14 11.54 -2.92
N GLN A 144 16.30 11.80 -3.52
CA GLN A 144 16.39 11.87 -4.98
C GLN A 144 16.37 10.48 -5.60
N PRO A 145 15.58 10.25 -6.68
CA PRO A 145 15.55 8.96 -7.37
C PRO A 145 16.95 8.59 -7.89
N HIS A 146 17.33 7.33 -7.69
CA HIS A 146 18.61 6.84 -8.22
C HIS A 146 18.56 6.83 -9.76
N PRO A 147 19.63 7.27 -10.47
CA PRO A 147 19.63 7.36 -11.93
C PRO A 147 19.29 6.03 -12.62
N ASP A 148 19.86 4.92 -12.14
CA ASP A 148 19.75 3.61 -12.77
C ASP A 148 18.74 2.68 -12.05
N LEU A 149 18.55 2.84 -10.74
CA LEU A 149 17.73 1.97 -9.90
C LEU A 149 16.37 2.61 -9.55
N ASN A 150 15.61 3.04 -10.55
CA ASN A 150 14.27 3.58 -10.37
C ASN A 150 13.24 2.83 -11.24
N ILE A 151 11.96 2.92 -10.89
CA ILE A 151 10.88 2.24 -11.64
C ILE A 151 10.70 2.73 -13.08
N SER A 152 11.28 3.86 -13.45
CA SER A 152 11.23 4.38 -14.82
C SER A 152 12.21 3.64 -15.74
N ASN A 153 13.21 2.96 -15.17
CA ASN A 153 14.18 2.19 -15.93
C ASN A 153 13.59 0.83 -16.33
N ALA A 154 13.64 0.48 -17.62
CA ALA A 154 13.11 -0.77 -18.15
C ALA A 154 13.82 -2.04 -17.64
N ARG A 155 15.03 -1.91 -17.07
CA ARG A 155 15.82 -3.02 -16.54
C ARG A 155 15.46 -3.38 -15.08
N THR A 156 14.77 -2.51 -14.36
CA THR A 156 14.38 -2.78 -12.97
C THR A 156 13.22 -3.75 -12.88
N LEU A 157 13.30 -4.65 -11.89
CA LEU A 157 12.23 -5.59 -11.57
C LEU A 157 11.04 -4.80 -10.96
N ARG A 158 10.00 -4.58 -11.77
CA ARG A 158 8.79 -3.93 -11.27
C ARG A 158 7.94 -4.93 -10.48
N LEU A 159 7.79 -4.66 -9.20
CA LEU A 159 6.85 -5.36 -8.33
C LEU A 159 5.47 -4.72 -8.45
N PRO A 160 4.40 -5.53 -8.59
CA PRO A 160 3.04 -5.01 -8.48
C PRO A 160 2.71 -4.76 -7.00
N TYR A 161 3.01 -3.53 -6.52
CA TYR A 161 2.82 -3.17 -5.10
C TYR A 161 1.37 -3.25 -4.65
N ALA A 162 0.42 -3.06 -5.56
CA ALA A 162 -1.00 -3.24 -5.25
C ALA A 162 -1.33 -4.66 -4.77
N LEU A 163 -0.62 -5.70 -5.26
CA LEU A 163 -0.76 -7.07 -4.74
C LEU A 163 -0.22 -7.20 -3.31
N ALA A 164 0.86 -6.52 -2.98
CA ALA A 164 1.38 -6.49 -1.60
C ALA A 164 0.40 -5.80 -0.65
N ILE A 165 -0.24 -4.70 -1.10
CA ILE A 165 -1.29 -4.00 -0.35
C ILE A 165 -2.49 -4.94 -0.13
N ALA A 166 -2.95 -5.64 -1.18
CA ALA A 166 -4.05 -6.59 -1.07
C ALA A 166 -3.71 -7.75 -0.11
N GLY A 167 -2.49 -8.30 -0.20
CA GLY A 167 -2.00 -9.32 0.73
C GLY A 167 -1.98 -8.83 2.17
N GLY A 168 -1.51 -7.61 2.41
CA GLY A 168 -1.51 -6.98 3.72
C GLY A 168 -2.92 -6.81 4.30
N CYS A 169 -3.89 -6.39 3.47
CA CYS A 169 -5.29 -6.27 3.87
C CYS A 169 -5.92 -7.64 4.21
N ILE A 170 -5.66 -8.65 3.38
CA ILE A 170 -6.17 -10.03 3.61
C ILE A 170 -5.61 -10.59 4.93
N LEU A 171 -4.32 -10.43 5.18
CA LEU A 171 -3.70 -10.89 6.43
C LEU A 171 -4.26 -10.12 7.63
N THR A 172 -4.44 -8.81 7.51
CA THR A 172 -5.07 -7.99 8.57
C THR A 172 -6.48 -8.50 8.87
N LEU A 173 -7.29 -8.74 7.84
CA LEU A 173 -8.64 -9.27 8.01
C LEU A 173 -8.62 -10.66 8.66
N TYR A 174 -7.73 -11.56 8.21
CA TYR A 174 -7.62 -12.91 8.76
C TYR A 174 -7.30 -12.90 10.26
N PHE A 175 -6.29 -12.13 10.68
CA PHE A 175 -5.89 -12.06 12.10
C PHE A 175 -6.86 -11.30 13.00
N GLN A 176 -7.87 -10.63 12.44
CA GLN A 176 -8.94 -9.99 13.20
C GLN A 176 -10.18 -10.89 13.35
N VAL A 177 -10.33 -11.86 12.46
CA VAL A 177 -11.46 -12.82 12.50
C VAL A 177 -11.05 -14.07 13.29
N ALA A 178 -9.75 -14.43 13.34
CA ALA A 178 -9.21 -15.57 14.08
C ALA A 178 -9.04 -15.25 15.56
#